data_3aa72bdafd98abb3246637434faa5366
#
_entry.id   3aa72bdafd98abb3246637434faa5366
#
_cell.length_a   1.000
_cell.length_b   1.000
_cell.length_c   1.000
_cell.angle_alpha   90.00
_cell.angle_beta   90.00
_cell.angle_gamma   90.00
#
_symmetry.space_group_name_H-M   'P 1'
#
loop_
_entity.id
_entity.type
_entity.pdbx_description
1 polymer ?
#
loop_
_entity_poly.entity_id
_entity_poly.type
_entity_poly.pdbx_seq_one_letter_code
_entity_poly.pdbx_strand_id
1 'polypeptide(L)'
;MTGSALDTPRLVLAPLSPGDAHEAYPAFADRGLYRWMVGEPPADADALRAEFARLAAGCPRPDELWLNWLARRRDGEALVGWHQATVTGTRADVAWVTFAAHRRCGYAHEGAAAVIAWLAGLGVREIVAQSDVRNDASCATASSLGFVPDAGTIPETLHGEATVDRLWRRRV
;
A
#
# COMPACT_ATOMS: atom_id res chain seq x y z
N MET A 1 -17.12 4.17 4.04
CA MET A 1 -16.49 3.85 5.35
C MET A 1 -15.03 4.21 5.23
N THR A 2 -14.55 5.18 5.95
CA THR A 2 -13.11 5.48 6.07
C THR A 2 -12.46 4.44 6.98
N GLY A 3 -11.26 3.99 6.67
CA GLY A 3 -10.51 3.07 7.52
C GLY A 3 -10.30 3.63 8.93
N SER A 4 -10.19 2.77 9.94
CA SER A 4 -9.77 3.18 11.28
C SER A 4 -8.25 3.37 11.34
N ALA A 5 -7.77 4.20 12.25
CA ALA A 5 -6.36 4.22 12.58
C ALA A 5 -5.92 2.87 13.15
N LEU A 6 -4.73 2.40 12.76
CA LEU A 6 -4.16 1.13 13.20
C LEU A 6 -2.87 1.39 13.96
N ASP A 7 -2.78 0.82 15.14
CA ASP A 7 -1.63 0.94 16.02
C ASP A 7 -0.75 -0.31 15.96
N THR A 8 0.56 -0.10 15.89
CA THR A 8 1.57 -1.15 15.96
C THR A 8 2.65 -0.79 16.99
N PRO A 9 3.60 -1.66 17.32
CA PRO A 9 4.67 -1.32 18.25
C PRO A 9 5.48 -0.07 17.87
N ARG A 10 5.73 0.17 16.56
CA ARG A 10 6.57 1.27 16.09
C ARG A 10 5.85 2.28 15.20
N LEU A 11 4.64 1.94 14.69
CA LEU A 11 3.92 2.76 13.72
C LEU A 11 2.51 3.10 14.21
N VAL A 12 2.01 4.22 13.70
CA VAL A 12 0.59 4.56 13.62
C VAL A 12 0.24 4.66 12.14
N LEU A 13 -0.70 3.85 11.69
CA LEU A 13 -1.26 3.96 10.33
C LEU A 13 -2.52 4.80 10.43
N ALA A 14 -2.43 6.07 10.05
CA ALA A 14 -3.57 6.98 10.03
C ALA A 14 -4.28 6.90 8.66
N PRO A 15 -5.63 6.90 8.62
CA PRO A 15 -6.34 7.03 7.36
C PRO A 15 -5.84 8.25 6.60
N LEU A 16 -5.53 8.05 5.31
CA LEU A 16 -5.01 9.08 4.43
C LEU A 16 -6.01 10.23 4.31
N SER A 17 -5.52 11.45 4.44
CA SER A 17 -6.31 12.69 4.35
C SER A 17 -5.70 13.65 3.33
N PRO A 18 -6.50 14.48 2.63
CA PRO A 18 -5.98 15.55 1.78
C PRO A 18 -5.06 16.52 2.52
N GLY A 19 -5.26 16.69 3.84
CA GLY A 19 -4.43 17.54 4.69
C GLY A 19 -2.99 17.06 4.83
N ASP A 20 -2.73 15.76 4.62
CA ASP A 20 -1.38 15.18 4.71
C ASP A 20 -0.51 15.47 3.48
N ALA A 21 -1.09 15.95 2.39
CA ALA A 21 -0.41 16.02 1.09
C ALA A 21 0.84 16.90 1.11
N HIS A 22 0.82 18.03 1.80
CA HIS A 22 1.96 18.94 1.83
C HIS A 22 3.16 18.29 2.54
N GLU A 23 2.93 17.61 3.65
CA GLU A 23 3.96 16.88 4.38
C GLU A 23 4.45 15.66 3.59
N ALA A 24 3.53 14.92 2.94
CA ALA A 24 3.85 13.72 2.20
C ALA A 24 4.53 13.99 0.84
N TYR A 25 4.35 15.20 0.28
CA TYR A 25 4.81 15.52 -1.06
C TYR A 25 6.29 15.20 -1.32
N PRO A 26 7.26 15.53 -0.47
CA PRO A 26 8.66 15.21 -0.72
C PRO A 26 8.91 13.70 -0.95
N ALA A 27 8.19 12.84 -0.23
CA ALA A 27 8.30 11.39 -0.39
C ALA A 27 7.62 10.89 -1.67
N PHE A 28 6.47 11.47 -2.04
CA PHE A 28 5.77 11.12 -3.27
C PHE A 28 6.39 11.75 -4.52
N ALA A 29 7.18 12.81 -4.40
CA ALA A 29 7.95 13.40 -5.50
C ALA A 29 9.21 12.60 -5.86
N ASP A 30 9.62 11.64 -5.01
CA ASP A 30 10.77 10.78 -5.29
C ASP A 30 10.45 9.82 -6.45
N ARG A 31 11.10 10.01 -7.60
CA ARG A 31 10.97 9.13 -8.77
C ARG A 31 11.31 7.68 -8.46
N GLY A 32 12.20 7.42 -7.52
CA GLY A 32 12.57 6.09 -7.06
C GLY A 32 11.43 5.32 -6.39
N LEU A 33 10.38 6.02 -5.94
CA LEU A 33 9.16 5.41 -5.41
C LEU A 33 8.41 4.65 -6.51
N TYR A 34 8.39 5.20 -7.72
CA TYR A 34 7.62 4.70 -8.87
C TYR A 34 8.32 3.59 -9.64
N ARG A 35 9.55 3.21 -9.24
CA ARG A 35 10.29 2.13 -9.92
C ARG A 35 9.45 0.86 -10.13
N TRP A 36 8.56 0.54 -9.19
CA TRP A 36 7.74 -0.66 -9.17
C TRP A 36 6.24 -0.36 -9.11
N MET A 37 5.85 0.86 -9.45
CA MET A 37 4.47 1.32 -9.40
C MET A 37 4.10 1.95 -10.73
N VAL A 38 2.86 1.75 -11.15
CA VAL A 38 2.27 2.49 -12.28
C VAL A 38 2.04 3.94 -11.86
N GLY A 39 2.31 4.88 -12.76
CA GLY A 39 2.11 6.31 -12.56
C GLY A 39 3.42 7.09 -12.50
N GLU A 40 3.29 8.36 -12.25
CA GLU A 40 4.38 9.33 -12.19
C GLU A 40 4.28 10.14 -10.89
N PRO A 41 5.39 10.73 -10.41
CA PRO A 41 5.35 11.66 -9.30
C PRO A 41 4.34 12.77 -9.54
N PRO A 42 3.58 13.20 -8.50
CA PRO A 42 2.71 14.36 -8.61
C PRO A 42 3.52 15.62 -8.94
N ALA A 43 2.94 16.51 -9.76
CA ALA A 43 3.62 17.72 -10.21
C ALA A 43 3.99 18.65 -9.04
N ASP A 44 3.11 18.71 -8.03
CA ASP A 44 3.25 19.53 -6.83
C ASP A 44 2.39 18.99 -5.68
N ALA A 45 2.43 19.65 -4.52
CA ALA A 45 1.65 19.26 -3.35
C ALA A 45 0.14 19.41 -3.55
N ASP A 46 -0.29 20.32 -4.41
CA ASP A 46 -1.73 20.52 -4.71
C ASP A 46 -2.26 19.38 -5.58
N ALA A 47 -1.47 18.91 -6.55
CA ALA A 47 -1.79 17.72 -7.35
C ALA A 47 -1.88 16.47 -6.44
N LEU A 48 -0.95 16.31 -5.50
CA LEU A 48 -1.02 15.23 -4.51
C LEU A 48 -2.24 15.36 -3.60
N ARG A 49 -2.58 16.58 -3.18
CA ARG A 49 -3.79 16.83 -2.38
C ARG A 49 -5.07 16.45 -3.11
N ALA A 50 -5.16 16.76 -4.40
CA ALA A 50 -6.29 16.37 -5.23
C ALA A 50 -6.40 14.83 -5.34
N GLU A 51 -5.28 14.13 -5.51
CA GLU A 51 -5.26 12.67 -5.54
C GLU A 51 -5.65 12.08 -4.17
N PHE A 52 -5.14 12.63 -3.07
CA PHE A 52 -5.53 12.20 -1.72
C PHE A 52 -7.03 12.42 -1.46
N ALA A 53 -7.60 13.54 -1.96
CA ALA A 53 -9.03 13.79 -1.88
C ALA A 53 -9.84 12.73 -2.65
N ARG A 54 -9.38 12.35 -3.85
CA ARG A 54 -10.00 11.29 -4.65
C ARG A 54 -9.96 9.93 -3.93
N LEU A 55 -8.81 9.57 -3.35
CA LEU A 55 -8.66 8.32 -2.61
C LEU A 55 -9.50 8.30 -1.32
N ALA A 56 -9.53 9.42 -0.60
CA ALA A 56 -10.30 9.56 0.64
C ALA A 56 -11.82 9.57 0.40
N ALA A 57 -12.27 10.01 -0.77
CA ALA A 57 -13.68 9.94 -1.17
C ALA A 57 -14.16 8.49 -1.34
N GLY A 58 -13.24 7.56 -1.55
CA GLY A 58 -13.53 6.14 -1.75
C GLY A 58 -13.90 5.77 -3.18
N CYS A 59 -14.21 4.49 -3.39
CA CYS A 59 -14.59 4.00 -4.70
C CYS A 59 -16.00 4.47 -5.09
N PRO A 60 -16.21 4.95 -6.34
CA PRO A 60 -17.55 5.25 -6.84
C PRO A 60 -18.39 3.98 -7.07
N ARG A 61 -17.79 2.80 -7.11
CA ARG A 61 -18.51 1.51 -7.18
C ARG A 61 -18.98 1.10 -5.79
N PRO A 62 -20.27 0.77 -5.62
CA PRO A 62 -20.84 0.51 -4.30
C PRO A 62 -20.37 -0.81 -3.65
N ASP A 63 -19.87 -1.73 -4.47
CA ASP A 63 -19.39 -3.07 -4.07
C ASP A 63 -17.90 -3.11 -3.75
N GLU A 64 -17.20 -1.97 -3.87
CA GLU A 64 -15.76 -1.87 -3.65
C GLU A 64 -15.43 -0.78 -2.62
N LEU A 65 -14.58 -1.11 -1.66
CA LEU A 65 -14.12 -0.19 -0.62
C LEU A 65 -12.62 0.08 -0.79
N TRP A 66 -12.26 1.34 -0.99
CA TRP A 66 -10.87 1.79 -1.00
C TRP A 66 -10.44 2.26 0.38
N LEU A 67 -9.33 1.73 0.83
CA LEU A 67 -8.75 2.02 2.13
C LEU A 67 -7.28 2.40 1.94
N ASN A 68 -6.89 3.53 2.51
CA ASN A 68 -5.55 4.07 2.37
C ASN A 68 -5.07 4.59 3.71
N TRP A 69 -3.83 4.26 4.09
CA TRP A 69 -3.21 4.72 5.33
C TRP A 69 -1.81 5.27 5.06
N LEU A 70 -1.49 6.39 5.67
CA LEU A 70 -0.12 6.84 5.82
C LEU A 70 0.44 6.28 7.12
N ALA A 71 1.60 5.63 7.03
CA ALA A 71 2.29 5.08 8.19
C ALA A 71 3.28 6.12 8.74
N ARG A 72 3.17 6.40 10.05
CA ARG A 72 4.03 7.32 10.80
C ARG A 72 4.76 6.57 11.90
N ARG A 73 5.99 6.97 12.19
CA ARG A 73 6.72 6.46 13.37
C ARG A 73 6.18 7.08 14.64
N ARG A 74 6.08 6.27 15.69
CA ARG A 74 5.64 6.75 17.03
C ARG A 74 6.66 7.64 17.72
N ASP A 75 7.96 7.45 17.44
CA ASP A 75 9.07 8.12 18.13
C ASP A 75 9.49 9.45 17.51
N GLY A 76 8.82 9.95 16.52
CA GLY A 76 9.18 11.19 15.84
C GLY A 76 8.21 11.57 14.73
N GLU A 77 7.08 10.89 14.63
CA GLU A 77 5.97 11.16 13.72
C GLU A 77 6.34 11.18 12.22
N ALA A 78 7.60 10.85 11.87
CA ALA A 78 8.04 10.83 10.48
C ALA A 78 7.19 9.86 9.64
N LEU A 79 6.74 10.33 8.47
CA LEU A 79 6.09 9.48 7.47
C LEU A 79 7.07 8.47 6.90
N VAL A 80 6.72 7.19 6.98
CA VAL A 80 7.62 6.09 6.57
C VAL A 80 7.09 5.28 5.40
N GLY A 81 5.80 5.39 5.09
CA GLY A 81 5.20 4.61 4.01
C GLY A 81 3.71 4.84 3.82
N TRP A 82 3.18 4.11 2.86
CA TRP A 82 1.78 4.14 2.45
C TRP A 82 1.27 2.71 2.29
N HIS A 83 0.11 2.41 2.86
CA HIS A 83 -0.56 1.11 2.76
C HIS A 83 -1.93 1.29 2.15
N GLN A 84 -2.32 0.36 1.29
CA GLN A 84 -3.60 0.36 0.59
C GLN A 84 -4.30 -0.97 0.73
N ALA A 85 -5.63 -0.93 0.72
CA ALA A 85 -6.46 -2.10 0.49
C ALA A 85 -7.66 -1.73 -0.36
N THR A 86 -7.99 -2.59 -1.31
CA THR A 86 -9.23 -2.57 -2.07
C THR A 86 -10.03 -3.80 -1.70
N VAL A 87 -11.19 -3.62 -1.05
CA VAL A 87 -12.03 -4.72 -0.58
C VAL A 87 -13.22 -4.90 -1.49
N THR A 88 -13.43 -6.13 -1.97
CA THR A 88 -14.60 -6.55 -2.75
C THR A 88 -15.17 -7.82 -2.13
N GLY A 89 -16.33 -7.73 -1.52
CA GLY A 89 -16.95 -8.85 -0.80
C GLY A 89 -16.04 -9.35 0.34
N THR A 90 -15.60 -10.61 0.26
CA THR A 90 -14.70 -11.24 1.26
C THR A 90 -13.24 -11.30 0.80
N ARG A 91 -12.89 -10.62 -0.27
CA ARG A 91 -11.53 -10.51 -0.80
C ARG A 91 -10.99 -9.09 -0.63
N ALA A 92 -9.71 -8.96 -0.36
CA ALA A 92 -8.99 -7.69 -0.41
C ALA A 92 -7.73 -7.82 -1.26
N ASP A 93 -7.49 -6.82 -2.13
CA ASP A 93 -6.21 -6.60 -2.80
C ASP A 93 -5.44 -5.57 -1.98
N VAL A 94 -4.19 -5.87 -1.60
CA VAL A 94 -3.38 -5.01 -0.73
C VAL A 94 -2.07 -4.60 -1.39
N ALA A 95 -1.61 -3.40 -1.05
CA ALA A 95 -0.31 -2.90 -1.44
C ALA A 95 0.37 -2.18 -0.27
N TRP A 96 1.69 -2.17 -0.29
CA TRP A 96 2.55 -1.47 0.67
C TRP A 96 3.71 -0.80 -0.02
N VAL A 97 4.00 0.40 0.43
CA VAL A 97 5.10 1.23 -0.06
C VAL A 97 5.87 1.76 1.14
N THR A 98 7.19 1.65 1.11
CA THR A 98 8.07 2.26 2.11
C THR A 98 8.88 3.36 1.44
N PHE A 99 8.85 4.56 2.01
CA PHE A 99 9.60 5.71 1.52
C PHE A 99 11.11 5.48 1.62
N ALA A 100 11.88 6.04 0.69
CA ALA A 100 13.29 5.71 0.46
C ALA A 100 14.15 5.74 1.74
N ALA A 101 14.02 6.80 2.55
CA ALA A 101 14.78 6.98 3.80
C ALA A 101 14.49 5.92 4.88
N HIS A 102 13.40 5.15 4.74
CA HIS A 102 12.91 4.21 5.76
C HIS A 102 12.88 2.76 5.28
N ARG A 103 13.49 2.47 4.13
CA ARG A 103 13.60 1.11 3.59
C ARG A 103 14.47 0.24 4.49
N ARG A 104 14.25 -1.10 4.44
CA ARG A 104 14.99 -2.12 5.19
C ARG A 104 14.88 -2.03 6.73
N CYS A 105 13.92 -1.22 7.24
CA CYS A 105 13.62 -1.12 8.66
C CYS A 105 12.48 -2.05 9.12
N GLY A 106 11.89 -2.83 8.21
CA GLY A 106 10.77 -3.75 8.50
C GLY A 106 9.41 -3.06 8.58
N TYR A 107 9.30 -1.79 8.23
CA TYR A 107 8.04 -1.03 8.33
C TYR A 107 6.96 -1.51 7.35
N ALA A 108 7.34 -1.95 6.14
CA ALA A 108 6.40 -2.56 5.19
C ALA A 108 5.71 -3.78 5.80
N HIS A 109 6.49 -4.70 6.40
CA HIS A 109 5.97 -5.89 7.06
C HIS A 109 5.06 -5.54 8.23
N GLU A 110 5.51 -4.66 9.13
CA GLU A 110 4.77 -4.28 10.33
C GLU A 110 3.43 -3.63 9.99
N GLY A 111 3.42 -2.65 9.07
CA GLY A 111 2.21 -1.97 8.65
C GLY A 111 1.26 -2.89 7.88
N ALA A 112 1.78 -3.69 6.94
CA ALA A 112 0.95 -4.64 6.19
C ALA A 112 0.34 -5.72 7.12
N ALA A 113 1.08 -6.20 8.13
CA ALA A 113 0.55 -7.15 9.11
C ALA A 113 -0.65 -6.56 9.88
N ALA A 114 -0.57 -5.29 10.28
CA ALA A 114 -1.68 -4.60 10.95
C ALA A 114 -2.90 -4.45 10.02
N VAL A 115 -2.68 -4.05 8.76
CA VAL A 115 -3.75 -3.95 7.75
C VAL A 115 -4.43 -5.32 7.55
N ILE A 116 -3.64 -6.38 7.38
CA ILE A 116 -4.14 -7.75 7.20
C ILE A 116 -4.99 -8.21 8.38
N ALA A 117 -4.52 -7.98 9.61
CA ALA A 117 -5.25 -8.35 10.82
C ALA A 117 -6.58 -7.59 10.93
N TRP A 118 -6.57 -6.31 10.60
CA TRP A 118 -7.78 -5.49 10.61
C TRP A 118 -8.78 -5.93 9.54
N LEU A 119 -8.33 -6.22 8.32
CA LEU A 119 -9.17 -6.74 7.23
C LEU A 119 -9.81 -8.08 7.60
N ALA A 120 -9.08 -8.99 8.24
CA ALA A 120 -9.63 -10.24 8.75
C ALA A 120 -10.76 -10.01 9.77
N GLY A 121 -10.60 -9.00 10.65
CA GLY A 121 -11.62 -8.56 11.59
C GLY A 121 -12.88 -7.99 10.91
N LEU A 122 -12.78 -7.45 9.70
CA LEU A 122 -13.91 -7.00 8.87
C LEU A 122 -14.60 -8.14 8.12
N GLY A 123 -14.12 -9.38 8.23
CA GLY A 123 -14.70 -10.55 7.55
C GLY A 123 -14.09 -10.85 6.18
N VAL A 124 -12.97 -10.20 5.81
CA VAL A 124 -12.17 -10.63 4.67
C VAL A 124 -11.65 -12.04 4.93
N ARG A 125 -11.64 -12.89 3.89
CA ARG A 125 -11.20 -14.29 3.96
C ARG A 125 -10.01 -14.59 3.05
N GLU A 126 -9.84 -13.79 2.01
CA GLU A 126 -8.72 -13.90 1.07
C GLU A 126 -8.08 -12.54 0.88
N ILE A 127 -6.76 -12.51 1.01
CA ILE A 127 -5.96 -11.30 0.73
C ILE A 127 -5.01 -11.62 -0.41
N VAL A 128 -4.92 -10.69 -1.36
CA VAL A 128 -4.08 -10.80 -2.55
C VAL A 128 -3.13 -9.61 -2.58
N ALA A 129 -1.88 -9.85 -2.93
CA ALA A 129 -0.91 -8.83 -3.29
C ALA A 129 -0.35 -9.14 -4.67
N GLN A 130 0.11 -8.10 -5.38
CA GLN A 130 0.76 -8.23 -6.68
C GLN A 130 2.10 -7.52 -6.64
N SER A 131 3.10 -8.12 -7.25
CA SER A 131 4.43 -7.49 -7.36
C SER A 131 5.18 -7.99 -8.59
N ASP A 132 5.94 -7.08 -9.23
CA ASP A 132 6.94 -7.46 -10.24
C ASP A 132 7.89 -8.52 -9.65
N VAL A 133 8.17 -9.57 -10.42
CA VAL A 133 9.02 -10.68 -9.98
C VAL A 133 10.45 -10.25 -9.65
N ARG A 134 10.90 -9.10 -10.16
CA ARG A 134 12.21 -8.49 -9.90
C ARG A 134 12.24 -7.63 -8.64
N ASN A 135 11.07 -7.35 -8.03
CA ASN A 135 10.95 -6.59 -6.79
C ASN A 135 11.18 -7.50 -5.58
N ASP A 136 12.44 -7.93 -5.38
CA ASP A 136 12.82 -8.85 -4.30
C ASP A 136 12.33 -8.39 -2.92
N ALA A 137 12.33 -7.08 -2.66
CA ALA A 137 11.89 -6.53 -1.37
C ALA A 137 10.40 -6.76 -1.13
N SER A 138 9.55 -6.53 -2.15
CA SER A 138 8.11 -6.80 -2.06
C SER A 138 7.83 -8.30 -1.97
N CYS A 139 8.51 -9.12 -2.78
CA CYS A 139 8.40 -10.58 -2.75
C CYS A 139 8.77 -11.14 -1.36
N ALA A 140 9.88 -10.68 -0.78
CA ALA A 140 10.30 -11.10 0.57
C ALA A 140 9.30 -10.67 1.64
N THR A 141 8.73 -9.46 1.53
CA THR A 141 7.70 -8.97 2.45
C THR A 141 6.45 -9.84 2.35
N ALA A 142 5.95 -10.12 1.14
CA ALA A 142 4.79 -11.00 0.94
C ALA A 142 5.03 -12.39 1.56
N SER A 143 6.17 -13.01 1.26
CA SER A 143 6.54 -14.31 1.82
C SER A 143 6.58 -14.28 3.35
N SER A 144 7.20 -13.27 3.95
CA SER A 144 7.31 -13.14 5.42
C SER A 144 5.96 -12.90 6.10
N LEU A 145 4.99 -12.35 5.38
CA LEU A 145 3.60 -12.17 5.82
C LEU A 145 2.75 -13.43 5.63
N GLY A 146 3.32 -14.54 5.17
CA GLY A 146 2.62 -15.81 4.99
C GLY A 146 1.78 -15.88 3.71
N PHE A 147 2.05 -15.02 2.74
CA PHE A 147 1.46 -15.18 1.41
C PHE A 147 2.16 -16.32 0.66
N VAL A 148 1.38 -17.05 -0.12
CA VAL A 148 1.86 -18.09 -1.03
C VAL A 148 1.77 -17.56 -2.46
N PRO A 149 2.85 -17.66 -3.25
CA PRO A 149 2.82 -17.22 -4.63
C PRO A 149 1.95 -18.15 -5.49
N ASP A 150 1.17 -17.57 -6.41
CA ASP A 150 0.49 -18.34 -7.46
C ASP A 150 1.54 -19.00 -8.38
N ALA A 151 1.19 -20.15 -8.97
CA ALA A 151 2.10 -20.88 -9.86
C ALA A 151 2.40 -20.15 -11.18
N GLY A 152 1.51 -19.25 -11.61
CA GLY A 152 1.65 -18.45 -12.82
C GLY A 152 2.16 -17.04 -12.55
N THR A 153 2.50 -16.36 -13.64
CA THR A 153 2.82 -14.94 -13.67
C THR A 153 1.87 -14.22 -14.60
N ILE A 154 1.70 -12.92 -14.41
CA ILE A 154 0.84 -12.06 -15.23
C ILE A 154 1.76 -11.15 -16.06
N PRO A 155 1.63 -11.15 -17.40
CA PRO A 155 2.31 -10.15 -18.23
C PRO A 155 1.78 -8.75 -17.87
N GLU A 156 2.70 -7.82 -17.67
CA GLU A 156 2.41 -6.43 -17.37
C GLU A 156 3.27 -5.50 -18.21
N THR A 157 2.94 -4.21 -18.17
CA THR A 157 3.77 -3.17 -18.75
C THR A 157 4.03 -2.11 -17.70
N LEU A 158 5.28 -1.89 -17.37
CA LEU A 158 5.70 -0.88 -16.41
C LEU A 158 6.64 0.11 -17.09
N HIS A 159 6.28 1.40 -17.10
CA HIS A 159 7.03 2.48 -17.76
C HIS A 159 7.36 2.22 -19.24
N GLY A 160 6.43 1.57 -19.97
CA GLY A 160 6.61 1.23 -21.36
C GLY A 160 7.43 -0.03 -21.63
N GLU A 161 7.94 -0.70 -20.60
CA GLU A 161 8.68 -1.95 -20.71
C GLU A 161 7.80 -3.14 -20.35
N ALA A 162 7.89 -4.23 -21.10
CA ALA A 162 7.24 -5.48 -20.77
C ALA A 162 7.86 -6.06 -19.49
N THR A 163 7.01 -6.45 -18.57
CA THR A 163 7.40 -7.04 -17.30
C THR A 163 6.46 -8.19 -16.92
N VAL A 164 6.72 -8.84 -15.82
CA VAL A 164 5.92 -9.94 -15.30
C VAL A 164 5.68 -9.74 -13.81
N ASP A 165 4.43 -9.82 -13.44
CA ASP A 165 4.04 -9.77 -12.04
C ASP A 165 3.66 -11.16 -11.52
N ARG A 166 3.76 -11.31 -10.22
CA ARG A 166 3.32 -12.47 -9.48
C ARG A 166 2.20 -12.08 -8.54
N LEU A 167 1.14 -12.89 -8.51
CA LEU A 167 0.12 -12.81 -7.47
C LEU A 167 0.56 -13.63 -6.25
N TRP A 168 0.27 -13.08 -5.10
CA TRP A 168 0.51 -13.66 -3.80
C TRP A 168 -0.82 -13.75 -3.07
N ARG A 169 -1.14 -14.92 -2.52
CA ARG A 169 -2.41 -15.15 -1.83
C ARG A 169 -2.20 -15.55 -0.39
N ARG A 170 -3.09 -15.08 0.46
CA ARG A 170 -3.17 -15.46 1.86
C ARG A 170 -4.62 -15.61 2.27
N ARG A 171 -4.94 -16.74 2.92
CA ARG A 171 -6.23 -16.91 3.62
C ARG A 171 -6.09 -16.42 5.06
N VAL A 172 -7.14 -15.76 5.57
CA VAL A 172 -7.20 -15.17 6.90
C VAL A 172 -8.50 -15.56 7.61
#